data_585923b0b627a10790e7274f0854b002
#
_entry.id   585923b0b627a10790e7274f0854b002
#
_cell.length_a   1.000
_cell.length_b   1.000
_cell.length_c   1.000
_cell.angle_alpha   90.00
_cell.angle_beta   90.00
_cell.angle_gamma   90.00
#
_symmetry.space_group_name_H-M   'P 1'
#
loop_
_entity.id
_entity.type
_entity.pdbx_description
1 polymer ?
#
loop_
_entity_poly.entity_id
_entity_poly.type
_entity_poly.pdbx_seq_one_letter_code
_entity_poly.pdbx_strand_id
1 'polypeptide(L)'
;MKSELLISAAMIPMWGMAGEAIAASPEKGVPKEKQRPNIVLFLVDDMGWQDTSLPFWTQRTHYNDTYHTPNMERLATQGKMFTQAYACSISSPTRVSLFTGMNAARHRVTSWTLRKNTTHEQPDSVMTYPEWNVNGICQEPGIERTTQVTTLAQVLKDNGYQTIHCGKAHFGANDTPGADPLTM
;
A
#
# COMPACT_ATOMS: atom_id res chain seq x y z
N MET A 1 -43.37 -9.42 -5.90
CA MET A 1 -44.26 -9.97 -4.87
C MET A 1 -43.88 -9.35 -3.55
N LYS A 2 -44.71 -8.45 -3.02
CA LYS A 2 -44.51 -7.80 -1.72
C LYS A 2 -45.19 -8.68 -0.67
N SER A 3 -44.46 -9.08 0.38
CA SER A 3 -45.05 -9.74 1.54
C SER A 3 -45.25 -8.68 2.63
N GLU A 4 -46.48 -8.36 2.90
CA GLU A 4 -46.87 -7.52 4.03
C GLU A 4 -46.95 -8.38 5.30
N LEU A 5 -46.27 -7.90 6.37
CA LEU A 5 -46.34 -8.52 7.69
C LEU A 5 -47.42 -7.81 8.53
N LEU A 6 -48.49 -8.52 8.83
CA LEU A 6 -49.55 -8.04 9.70
C LEU A 6 -49.10 -8.11 11.17
N ILE A 7 -49.10 -6.98 11.86
CA ILE A 7 -48.90 -6.90 13.31
C ILE A 7 -50.28 -6.83 13.97
N SER A 8 -50.58 -7.86 14.73
CA SER A 8 -51.80 -7.94 15.56
C SER A 8 -51.55 -7.23 16.88
N ALA A 9 -52.36 -6.22 17.18
CA ALA A 9 -52.36 -5.53 18.47
C ALA A 9 -53.27 -6.26 19.46
N ALA A 10 -52.66 -6.75 20.55
CA ALA A 10 -53.42 -7.25 21.70
C ALA A 10 -53.48 -6.15 22.78
N MET A 11 -54.73 -5.70 23.11
CA MET A 11 -54.96 -4.82 24.26
C MET A 11 -54.98 -5.64 25.56
N ILE A 12 -54.21 -5.17 26.55
CA ILE A 12 -54.25 -5.66 27.93
C ILE A 12 -54.71 -4.51 28.84
N PRO A 13 -55.66 -4.74 29.76
CA PRO A 13 -56.21 -3.68 30.57
C PRO A 13 -55.28 -3.23 31.69
N MET A 14 -55.33 -1.93 31.94
CA MET A 14 -54.63 -1.18 32.94
C MET A 14 -55.14 -1.46 34.36
N TRP A 15 -54.31 -2.02 35.21
CA TRP A 15 -54.48 -1.93 36.66
C TRP A 15 -53.25 -1.26 37.27
N GLY A 16 -53.49 -0.18 37.95
CA GLY A 16 -52.46 0.66 38.54
C GLY A 16 -51.77 0.00 39.73
N MET A 17 -50.46 0.06 39.74
CA MET A 17 -49.62 0.01 40.92
C MET A 17 -48.57 1.09 40.79
N ALA A 18 -48.54 2.00 41.77
CA ALA A 18 -47.48 2.95 41.93
C ALA A 18 -46.15 2.18 42.21
N GLY A 19 -45.31 2.14 41.20
CA GLY A 19 -43.95 1.59 41.31
C GLY A 19 -42.95 2.71 41.09
N GLU A 20 -42.00 2.82 42.00
CA GLU A 20 -40.91 3.77 41.99
C GLU A 20 -40.18 3.78 40.65
N ALA A 21 -40.01 4.96 40.09
CA ALA A 21 -39.23 5.14 38.88
C ALA A 21 -37.78 4.79 39.14
N ILE A 22 -37.37 3.59 38.76
CA ILE A 22 -35.93 3.24 38.68
C ILE A 22 -35.37 4.06 37.50
N ALA A 23 -34.62 5.10 37.83
CA ALA A 23 -33.91 5.87 36.86
C ALA A 23 -32.95 4.92 36.09
N ALA A 24 -33.24 4.64 34.80
CA ALA A 24 -32.38 3.91 33.95
C ALA A 24 -31.05 4.69 33.84
N SER A 25 -29.98 4.12 34.35
CA SER A 25 -28.64 4.65 34.14
C SER A 25 -28.40 4.76 32.63
N PRO A 26 -27.83 5.87 32.11
CA PRO A 26 -27.53 5.97 30.71
C PRO A 26 -26.59 4.83 30.33
N GLU A 27 -27.02 3.95 29.45
CA GLU A 27 -26.15 2.97 28.81
C GLU A 27 -24.95 3.72 28.26
N LYS A 28 -23.77 3.47 28.84
CA LYS A 28 -22.51 3.89 28.25
C LYS A 28 -22.44 3.21 26.91
N GLY A 29 -22.73 3.96 25.84
CA GLY A 29 -22.66 3.46 24.48
C GLY A 29 -21.31 2.80 24.28
N VAL A 30 -21.30 1.52 23.89
CA VAL A 30 -20.11 0.79 23.50
C VAL A 30 -19.36 1.67 22.48
N PRO A 31 -18.10 2.03 22.71
CA PRO A 31 -17.38 2.85 21.76
C PRO A 31 -17.45 2.16 20.38
N LYS A 32 -18.04 2.82 19.38
CA LYS A 32 -18.02 2.31 18.02
C LYS A 32 -16.57 2.08 17.66
N GLU A 33 -16.18 0.83 17.46
CA GLU A 33 -14.84 0.47 16.99
C GLU A 33 -14.56 1.29 15.74
N LYS A 34 -13.50 2.08 15.77
CA LYS A 34 -13.15 2.95 14.67
C LYS A 34 -12.88 2.07 13.44
N GLN A 35 -13.81 2.04 12.51
CA GLN A 35 -13.68 1.25 11.30
C GLN A 35 -12.39 1.70 10.56
N ARG A 36 -11.48 0.77 10.36
CA ARG A 36 -10.21 1.03 9.66
C ARG A 36 -10.49 1.27 8.18
N PRO A 37 -9.86 2.26 7.55
CA PRO A 37 -10.04 2.50 6.12
C PRO A 37 -9.41 1.38 5.29
N ASN A 38 -10.01 1.07 4.14
CA ASN A 38 -9.33 0.28 3.13
C ASN A 38 -8.20 1.13 2.49
N ILE A 39 -7.09 0.49 2.19
CA ILE A 39 -5.91 1.12 1.60
C ILE A 39 -5.67 0.51 0.22
N VAL A 40 -5.66 1.33 -0.82
CA VAL A 40 -5.31 0.92 -2.18
C VAL A 40 -4.03 1.66 -2.58
N LEU A 41 -2.95 0.91 -2.78
CA LEU A 41 -1.70 1.43 -3.30
C LEU A 41 -1.61 1.09 -4.79
N PHE A 42 -1.75 2.11 -5.64
CA PHE A 42 -1.69 1.96 -7.09
C PHE A 42 -0.36 2.51 -7.62
N LEU A 43 0.57 1.63 -7.97
CA LEU A 43 1.89 1.99 -8.47
C LEU A 43 1.94 1.79 -9.98
N VAL A 44 2.14 2.88 -10.72
CA VAL A 44 2.31 2.86 -12.17
C VAL A 44 3.81 2.72 -12.49
N ASP A 45 4.15 1.67 -13.24
CA ASP A 45 5.53 1.40 -13.64
C ASP A 45 5.93 2.27 -14.85
N ASP A 46 7.14 2.80 -14.83
CA ASP A 46 7.75 3.59 -15.91
C ASP A 46 6.96 4.84 -16.36
N MET A 47 6.09 5.38 -15.52
CA MET A 47 5.35 6.61 -15.82
C MET A 47 6.13 7.85 -15.37
N GLY A 48 6.45 8.73 -16.28
CA GLY A 48 7.03 10.03 -16.00
C GLY A 48 5.99 11.07 -15.52
N TRP A 49 6.45 12.11 -14.90
CA TRP A 49 5.58 13.17 -14.35
C TRP A 49 4.84 13.99 -15.44
N GLN A 50 5.24 13.86 -16.71
CA GLN A 50 4.57 14.47 -17.87
C GLN A 50 3.70 13.48 -18.66
N ASP A 51 3.69 12.18 -18.29
CA ASP A 51 2.99 11.13 -19.05
C ASP A 51 1.51 11.00 -18.64
N THR A 52 0.91 12.12 -18.27
CA THR A 52 -0.50 12.23 -17.90
C THR A 52 -1.07 13.55 -18.38
N SER A 53 -2.39 13.66 -18.53
CA SER A 53 -3.05 14.94 -18.78
C SER A 53 -3.05 15.90 -17.58
N LEU A 54 -2.67 15.38 -16.38
CA LEU A 54 -2.54 16.15 -15.16
C LEU A 54 -1.13 16.73 -15.06
N PRO A 55 -0.96 18.08 -14.97
CA PRO A 55 0.36 18.66 -14.77
C PRO A 55 0.82 18.46 -13.30
N PHE A 56 1.88 17.70 -13.09
CA PHE A 56 2.55 17.57 -11.79
C PHE A 56 3.57 18.68 -11.52
N TRP A 57 3.42 19.80 -12.19
CA TRP A 57 4.26 20.99 -12.12
C TRP A 57 3.42 22.26 -12.05
N THR A 58 4.05 23.40 -11.85
CA THR A 58 3.37 24.71 -11.83
C THR A 58 2.79 25.10 -13.18
N GLN A 59 3.30 24.54 -14.26
CA GLN A 59 2.87 24.82 -15.61
C GLN A 59 2.51 23.51 -16.36
N ARG A 60 1.45 23.58 -17.15
CA ARG A 60 1.10 22.54 -18.10
C ARG A 60 2.09 22.56 -19.28
N THR A 61 2.56 21.40 -19.68
CA THR A 61 3.46 21.22 -20.82
C THR A 61 2.73 20.60 -21.99
N HIS A 62 3.29 20.70 -23.20
CA HIS A 62 2.70 20.08 -24.39
C HIS A 62 2.59 18.56 -24.30
N TYR A 63 3.43 17.89 -23.49
CA TYR A 63 3.32 16.47 -23.22
C TYR A 63 2.02 16.11 -22.49
N ASN A 64 1.58 16.95 -21.56
CA ASN A 64 0.32 16.73 -20.85
C ASN A 64 -0.89 16.79 -21.80
N ASP A 65 -0.77 17.45 -22.97
CA ASP A 65 -1.83 17.54 -23.96
C ASP A 65 -1.91 16.28 -24.84
N THR A 66 -0.87 15.45 -24.84
CA THR A 66 -0.80 14.19 -25.59
C THR A 66 -1.58 13.07 -24.89
N TYR A 67 -1.72 13.14 -23.57
CA TYR A 67 -2.34 12.08 -22.78
C TYR A 67 -3.78 12.42 -22.39
N HIS A 68 -4.57 11.38 -22.21
CA HIS A 68 -5.96 11.49 -21.76
C HIS A 68 -6.15 10.62 -20.50
N THR A 69 -6.02 11.22 -19.32
CA THR A 69 -6.10 10.53 -18.02
C THR A 69 -7.16 11.15 -17.08
N PRO A 70 -8.45 11.17 -17.48
CA PRO A 70 -9.50 11.88 -16.75
C PRO A 70 -9.74 11.36 -15.33
N ASN A 71 -9.47 10.09 -15.07
CA ASN A 71 -9.59 9.53 -13.73
C ASN A 71 -8.49 10.02 -12.79
N MET A 72 -7.29 10.29 -13.30
CA MET A 72 -6.22 10.91 -12.51
C MET A 72 -6.55 12.37 -12.21
N GLU A 73 -7.09 13.10 -13.18
CA GLU A 73 -7.58 14.46 -12.96
C GLU A 73 -8.66 14.50 -11.88
N ARG A 74 -9.63 13.59 -11.95
CA ARG A 74 -10.68 13.46 -10.93
C ARG A 74 -10.09 13.13 -9.56
N LEU A 75 -9.13 12.21 -9.47
CA LEU A 75 -8.47 11.85 -8.21
C LEU A 75 -7.73 13.06 -7.62
N ALA A 76 -7.05 13.85 -8.44
CA ALA A 76 -6.35 15.05 -8.00
C ALA A 76 -7.30 16.12 -7.42
N THR A 77 -8.52 16.24 -7.94
CA THR A 77 -9.53 17.17 -7.40
C THR A 77 -10.14 16.70 -6.08
N GLN A 78 -10.15 15.40 -5.83
CA GLN A 78 -10.73 14.77 -4.63
C GLN A 78 -9.70 14.51 -3.52
N GLY A 79 -8.42 14.54 -3.85
CA GLY A 79 -7.32 14.17 -2.97
C GLY A 79 -6.26 15.25 -2.81
N LYS A 80 -5.04 14.78 -2.59
CA LYS A 80 -3.84 15.63 -2.51
C LYS A 80 -2.87 15.21 -3.62
N MET A 81 -2.36 16.17 -4.35
CA MET A 81 -1.31 15.99 -5.33
C MET A 81 0.01 16.47 -4.76
N PHE A 82 1.02 15.61 -4.77
CA PHE A 82 2.37 15.94 -4.34
C PHE A 82 3.23 16.20 -5.58
N THR A 83 3.75 17.41 -5.69
CA THR A 83 4.62 17.83 -6.81
C THR A 83 6.09 17.56 -6.56
N GLN A 84 6.45 17.19 -5.33
CA GLN A 84 7.82 16.89 -4.90
C GLN A 84 7.88 15.51 -4.25
N ALA A 85 7.44 14.50 -4.96
CA ALA A 85 7.56 13.09 -4.57
C ALA A 85 8.52 12.41 -5.55
N TYR A 86 9.55 11.77 -5.02
CA TYR A 86 10.65 11.21 -5.81
C TYR A 86 10.74 9.70 -5.62
N ALA A 87 11.01 9.01 -6.70
CA ALA A 87 11.31 7.59 -6.72
C ALA A 87 12.81 7.37 -6.98
N CYS A 88 13.27 6.13 -6.86
CA CYS A 88 14.58 5.76 -7.37
C CYS A 88 14.56 5.71 -8.91
N SER A 89 15.74 5.67 -9.52
CA SER A 89 15.87 5.73 -10.99
C SER A 89 15.26 4.53 -11.72
N ILE A 90 15.12 3.40 -11.04
CA ILE A 90 14.59 2.15 -11.64
C ILE A 90 13.68 1.40 -10.66
N SER A 91 13.05 0.35 -11.15
CA SER A 91 11.95 -0.38 -10.56
C SER A 91 12.25 -1.00 -9.19
N SER A 92 13.21 -1.94 -9.08
CA SER A 92 13.45 -2.67 -7.82
C SER A 92 13.81 -1.75 -6.66
N PRO A 93 14.75 -0.80 -6.78
CA PRO A 93 15.04 0.13 -5.68
C PRO A 93 13.82 0.95 -5.23
N THR A 94 13.00 1.43 -6.18
CA THR A 94 11.77 2.16 -5.87
C THR A 94 10.78 1.30 -5.07
N ARG A 95 10.55 0.07 -5.52
CA ARG A 95 9.60 -0.86 -4.90
C ARG A 95 10.07 -1.30 -3.53
N VAL A 96 11.36 -1.59 -3.38
CA VAL A 96 11.97 -1.90 -2.08
C VAL A 96 11.86 -0.71 -1.13
N SER A 97 12.17 0.51 -1.60
CA SER A 97 12.00 1.73 -0.79
C SER A 97 10.56 1.90 -0.30
N LEU A 98 9.60 1.72 -1.19
CA LEU A 98 8.17 1.84 -0.87
C LEU A 98 7.72 0.82 0.19
N PHE A 99 8.16 -0.43 0.05
CA PHE A 99 7.75 -1.52 0.94
C PHE A 99 8.49 -1.55 2.28
N THR A 100 9.66 -0.93 2.36
CA THR A 100 10.48 -0.94 3.58
C THR A 100 10.51 0.39 4.32
N GLY A 101 10.05 1.48 3.67
CA GLY A 101 10.20 2.84 4.20
C GLY A 101 11.64 3.34 4.25
N MET A 102 12.57 2.64 3.59
CA MET A 102 13.99 2.99 3.56
C MET A 102 14.38 3.57 2.19
N ASN A 103 15.35 4.47 2.16
CA ASN A 103 15.96 4.90 0.90
C ASN A 103 16.94 3.83 0.36
N ALA A 104 17.30 3.94 -0.93
CA ALA A 104 18.16 2.96 -1.61
C ALA A 104 19.55 2.81 -0.98
N ALA A 105 20.12 3.88 -0.45
CA ALA A 105 21.42 3.83 0.23
C ALA A 105 21.37 2.97 1.51
N ARG A 106 20.21 2.98 2.21
CA ARG A 106 20.02 2.21 3.44
C ARG A 106 19.71 0.74 3.17
N HIS A 107 18.79 0.44 2.26
CA HIS A 107 18.47 -0.97 1.94
C HIS A 107 19.45 -1.60 0.95
N ARG A 108 20.34 -0.83 0.31
CA ARG A 108 21.40 -1.27 -0.59
C ARG A 108 20.92 -2.10 -1.80
N VAL A 109 19.68 -1.95 -2.20
CA VAL A 109 19.16 -2.44 -3.48
C VAL A 109 19.20 -1.29 -4.46
N THR A 110 20.18 -1.28 -5.35
CA THR A 110 20.50 -0.13 -6.21
C THR A 110 20.27 -0.41 -7.68
N SER A 111 20.06 -1.67 -8.05
CA SER A 111 19.79 -2.10 -9.41
C SER A 111 18.63 -3.11 -9.45
N TRP A 112 18.32 -3.66 -10.63
CA TRP A 112 17.31 -4.70 -10.78
C TRP A 112 17.68 -5.98 -10.03
N THR A 113 16.71 -6.58 -9.39
CA THR A 113 16.84 -7.86 -8.69
C THR A 113 16.30 -9.00 -9.58
N LEU A 114 17.01 -9.32 -10.68
CA LEU A 114 16.50 -10.28 -11.67
C LEU A 114 16.89 -11.73 -11.36
N ARG A 115 18.16 -11.98 -11.08
CA ARG A 115 18.69 -13.32 -10.82
C ARG A 115 19.43 -13.36 -9.50
N LYS A 116 19.26 -14.46 -8.77
CA LYS A 116 19.95 -14.67 -7.50
C LYS A 116 21.48 -14.50 -7.66
N ASN A 117 22.06 -13.73 -6.75
CA ASN A 117 23.49 -13.47 -6.65
C ASN A 117 24.14 -12.83 -7.90
N THR A 118 23.34 -12.24 -8.78
CA THR A 118 23.83 -11.63 -10.02
C THR A 118 23.75 -10.12 -9.94
N THR A 119 24.86 -9.44 -10.17
CA THR A 119 24.91 -7.99 -10.37
C THR A 119 24.75 -7.64 -11.85
N HIS A 120 24.23 -6.45 -12.13
CA HIS A 120 24.14 -5.87 -13.47
C HIS A 120 25.30 -4.92 -13.78
N GLU A 121 26.10 -4.61 -12.77
CA GLU A 121 27.29 -3.79 -12.94
C GLU A 121 28.35 -4.56 -13.72
N GLN A 122 28.91 -3.89 -14.72
CA GLN A 122 30.03 -4.47 -15.50
C GLN A 122 31.33 -4.32 -14.73
N PRO A 123 32.26 -5.29 -14.86
CA PRO A 123 33.58 -5.14 -14.30
C PRO A 123 34.22 -3.83 -14.77
N ASP A 124 34.84 -3.10 -13.85
CA ASP A 124 35.55 -1.85 -14.12
C ASP A 124 36.98 -1.95 -13.64
N SER A 125 37.91 -1.39 -14.41
CA SER A 125 39.35 -1.45 -14.10
C SER A 125 39.78 -0.40 -13.06
N VAL A 126 38.97 0.60 -12.82
CA VAL A 126 39.26 1.75 -11.94
C VAL A 126 38.44 1.70 -10.67
N MET A 127 37.19 1.24 -10.76
CA MET A 127 36.23 1.24 -9.65
C MET A 127 36.00 -0.16 -9.10
N THR A 128 36.03 -0.28 -7.80
CA THR A 128 35.53 -1.47 -7.09
C THR A 128 34.11 -1.17 -6.60
N TYR A 129 33.14 -1.89 -7.10
CA TYR A 129 31.77 -1.76 -6.65
C TYR A 129 31.57 -2.40 -5.28
N PRO A 130 30.82 -1.76 -4.38
CA PRO A 130 30.47 -2.37 -3.11
C PRO A 130 29.53 -3.56 -3.32
N GLU A 131 29.45 -4.43 -2.33
CA GLU A 131 28.47 -5.51 -2.33
C GLU A 131 27.07 -4.94 -2.09
N TRP A 132 26.29 -4.91 -3.15
CA TRP A 132 24.88 -4.52 -3.11
C TRP A 132 23.98 -5.68 -2.73
N ASN A 133 22.79 -5.38 -2.21
CA ASN A 133 21.76 -6.38 -1.92
C ASN A 133 21.02 -6.78 -3.22
N VAL A 134 21.73 -7.44 -4.11
CA VAL A 134 21.26 -7.84 -5.45
C VAL A 134 20.08 -8.83 -5.42
N ASN A 135 19.87 -9.49 -4.28
CA ASN A 135 18.75 -10.41 -4.07
C ASN A 135 17.48 -9.70 -3.55
N GLY A 136 17.54 -8.39 -3.31
CA GLY A 136 16.38 -7.60 -2.91
C GLY A 136 15.94 -7.82 -1.46
N ILE A 137 14.63 -7.86 -1.23
CA ILE A 137 14.06 -8.15 0.09
C ILE A 137 14.00 -9.67 0.28
N CYS A 138 14.37 -10.13 1.49
CA CYS A 138 14.11 -11.49 1.92
C CYS A 138 13.85 -11.48 3.42
N GLN A 139 12.77 -12.14 3.84
CA GLN A 139 12.43 -12.30 5.26
C GLN A 139 13.08 -13.55 5.87
N GLU A 140 13.56 -14.46 5.03
CA GLU A 140 14.19 -15.70 5.49
C GLU A 140 15.67 -15.48 5.81
N PRO A 141 16.16 -15.94 6.98
CA PRO A 141 17.57 -15.89 7.30
C PRO A 141 18.39 -16.84 6.41
N GLY A 142 19.66 -16.51 6.17
CA GLY A 142 20.60 -17.34 5.44
C GLY A 142 20.66 -17.10 3.92
N ILE A 143 19.86 -16.17 3.40
CA ILE A 143 20.02 -15.69 2.03
C ILE A 143 20.87 -14.42 2.06
N GLU A 144 22.09 -14.54 1.60
CA GLU A 144 23.04 -13.42 1.57
C GLU A 144 22.64 -12.34 0.56
N ARG A 145 23.22 -11.15 0.68
CA ARG A 145 23.02 -10.02 -0.21
C ARG A 145 21.52 -9.64 -0.37
N THR A 146 20.83 -9.65 0.77
CA THR A 146 19.40 -9.28 0.87
C THR A 146 19.19 -8.21 1.93
N THR A 147 18.06 -7.54 1.84
CA THR A 147 17.55 -6.66 2.89
C THR A 147 16.53 -7.43 3.71
N GLN A 148 16.85 -7.68 4.98
CA GLN A 148 15.92 -8.26 5.94
C GLN A 148 15.28 -7.14 6.75
N VAL A 149 13.96 -7.02 6.64
CA VAL A 149 13.22 -5.91 7.25
C VAL A 149 11.73 -6.24 7.27
N THR A 150 11.03 -5.78 8.28
CA THR A 150 9.56 -5.84 8.30
C THR A 150 8.99 -4.98 7.19
N THR A 151 8.24 -5.58 6.29
CA THR A 151 7.65 -4.91 5.13
C THR A 151 6.35 -4.18 5.49
N LEU A 152 5.94 -3.24 4.64
CA LEU A 152 4.63 -2.58 4.76
C LEU A 152 3.49 -3.61 4.80
N ALA A 153 3.57 -4.67 3.98
CA ALA A 153 2.57 -5.73 3.98
C ALA A 153 2.51 -6.44 5.33
N GLN A 154 3.66 -6.76 5.94
CA GLN A 154 3.70 -7.38 7.25
C GLN A 154 3.15 -6.45 8.34
N VAL A 155 3.54 -5.19 8.35
CA VAL A 155 2.98 -4.19 9.28
C VAL A 155 1.46 -4.12 9.18
N LEU A 156 0.91 -4.14 7.97
CA LEU A 156 -0.53 -4.12 7.76
C LEU A 156 -1.20 -5.41 8.26
N LYS A 157 -0.63 -6.58 7.99
CA LYS A 157 -1.13 -7.88 8.50
C LYS A 157 -1.14 -7.89 10.03
N ASP A 158 -0.06 -7.46 10.68
CA ASP A 158 0.05 -7.41 12.15
C ASP A 158 -0.97 -6.45 12.77
N ASN A 159 -1.47 -5.50 11.99
CA ASN A 159 -2.54 -4.59 12.38
C ASN A 159 -3.93 -5.04 11.90
N GLY A 160 -4.10 -6.29 11.50
CA GLY A 160 -5.38 -6.90 11.18
C GLY A 160 -5.95 -6.53 9.80
N TYR A 161 -5.10 -6.08 8.88
CA TYR A 161 -5.48 -5.94 7.48
C TYR A 161 -5.28 -7.25 6.74
N GLN A 162 -6.15 -7.52 5.78
CA GLN A 162 -5.89 -8.50 4.74
C GLN A 162 -5.14 -7.81 3.60
N THR A 163 -4.00 -8.34 3.19
CA THR A 163 -3.19 -7.78 2.11
C THR A 163 -3.37 -8.59 0.83
N ILE A 164 -3.48 -7.89 -0.28
CA ILE A 164 -3.61 -8.47 -1.63
C ILE A 164 -2.59 -7.79 -2.53
N HIS A 165 -1.90 -8.55 -3.35
CA HIS A 165 -1.01 -8.04 -4.39
C HIS A 165 -1.52 -8.45 -5.77
N CYS A 166 -1.52 -7.50 -6.72
CA CYS A 166 -1.85 -7.73 -8.11
C CYS A 166 -0.81 -7.04 -9.00
N GLY A 167 -0.24 -7.76 -9.94
CA GLY A 167 0.71 -7.22 -10.91
C GLY A 167 2.17 -7.43 -10.54
N LYS A 168 3.04 -6.53 -11.00
CA LYS A 168 4.49 -6.63 -10.85
C LYS A 168 4.94 -6.42 -9.41
N ALA A 169 5.61 -7.41 -8.84
CA ALA A 169 6.25 -7.34 -7.51
C ALA A 169 7.66 -6.75 -7.59
N HIS A 170 8.61 -7.46 -8.14
CA HIS A 170 10.00 -7.08 -8.37
C HIS A 170 10.73 -6.62 -7.10
N PHE A 171 10.45 -7.25 -5.97
CA PHE A 171 11.08 -6.97 -4.68
C PHE A 171 12.34 -7.77 -4.43
N GLY A 172 12.43 -8.97 -5.01
CA GLY A 172 13.55 -9.89 -4.87
C GLY A 172 13.91 -10.58 -6.18
N ALA A 173 15.10 -11.15 -6.20
CA ALA A 173 15.60 -11.90 -7.35
C ALA A 173 14.87 -13.24 -7.52
N ASN A 174 14.78 -13.73 -8.75
CA ASN A 174 14.28 -15.08 -9.03
C ASN A 174 15.05 -16.11 -8.18
N ASP A 175 14.39 -17.17 -7.81
CA ASP A 175 14.92 -18.22 -6.92
C ASP A 175 15.24 -17.73 -5.49
N THR A 176 14.63 -16.62 -5.08
CA THR A 176 14.62 -16.15 -3.70
C THR A 176 13.18 -15.97 -3.21
N PRO A 177 12.91 -16.08 -1.89
CA PRO A 177 11.58 -15.84 -1.35
C PRO A 177 11.01 -14.46 -1.71
N GLY A 178 11.86 -13.44 -1.77
CA GLY A 178 11.45 -12.08 -2.14
C GLY A 178 10.98 -11.91 -3.59
N ALA A 179 11.11 -12.94 -4.44
CA ALA A 179 10.49 -12.94 -5.77
C ALA A 179 8.98 -13.14 -5.70
N ASP A 180 8.49 -13.83 -4.66
CA ASP A 180 7.06 -14.08 -4.46
C ASP A 180 6.49 -13.08 -3.44
N PRO A 181 5.56 -12.20 -3.85
CA PRO A 181 4.95 -11.24 -2.94
C PRO A 181 4.12 -11.88 -1.81
N LEU A 182 3.78 -13.16 -1.90
CA LEU A 182 3.07 -13.87 -0.84
C LEU A 182 3.96 -14.21 0.36
N THR A 183 5.28 -14.18 0.19
CA THR A 183 6.25 -14.44 1.27
C THR A 183 6.64 -13.19 2.06
N MET A 184 6.05 -12.03 1.76
CA MET A 184 6.41 -10.72 2.31
C MET A 184 5.42 -10.17 3.32
#